data_52eaa3285875781428742c8adb240240
#
_entry.id   52eaa3285875781428742c8adb240240
#
_cell.length_a   1.000
_cell.length_b   1.000
_cell.length_c   1.000
_cell.angle_alpha   90.00
_cell.angle_beta   90.00
_cell.angle_gamma   90.00
#
_symmetry.space_group_name_H-M   'P 1'
#
loop_
_entity.id
_entity.type
_entity.pdbx_description
1 polymer ?
#
loop_
_entity_poly.entity_id
_entity_poly.type
_entity_poly.pdbx_seq_one_letter_code
_entity_poly.pdbx_strand_id
1 'polypeptide(L)'
;MKKTVCFALCIIMLALALVSCGRGIYADLEKELPDSATHYYKAKTLPSGYELNRFTVTSDEKTGEYAELIYEPSGYKSSYKPDKGESSGYDDCKDGIFVTTYFSYGTSAKYTIESIKSGAPENFVEYGGRKYYYYYASAAKTAYSSTMEDVGYTIYYLEGDDLVKVYVAKTLGDISEAVKYADVLRVNMK
;
A
#
# COMPACT_ATOMS: atom_id res chain seq x y z
N MET A 1 -31.09 -32.82 17.20
CA MET A 1 -30.12 -31.99 17.89
C MET A 1 -28.66 -32.19 17.46
N LYS A 2 -28.14 -33.43 17.24
CA LYS A 2 -26.72 -33.65 16.86
C LYS A 2 -26.30 -33.06 15.49
N LYS A 3 -27.18 -33.01 14.49
CA LYS A 3 -26.87 -32.48 13.14
C LYS A 3 -26.75 -30.94 13.12
N THR A 4 -27.53 -30.23 13.93
CA THR A 4 -27.53 -28.77 13.99
C THR A 4 -26.27 -28.23 14.67
N VAL A 5 -25.75 -28.95 15.70
CA VAL A 5 -24.53 -28.59 16.41
C VAL A 5 -23.31 -28.76 15.49
N CYS A 6 -23.29 -29.83 14.66
CA CYS A 6 -22.18 -30.05 13.71
C CYS A 6 -22.09 -28.97 12.65
N PHE A 7 -23.26 -28.49 12.14
CA PHE A 7 -23.31 -27.43 11.12
C PHE A 7 -22.86 -26.07 11.68
N ALA A 8 -23.26 -25.75 12.90
CA ALA A 8 -22.80 -24.53 13.59
C ALA A 8 -21.29 -24.54 13.87
N LEU A 9 -20.74 -25.71 14.26
CA LEU A 9 -19.28 -25.85 14.47
C LEU A 9 -18.49 -25.70 13.16
N CYS A 10 -18.99 -26.24 12.04
CA CYS A 10 -18.37 -26.09 10.72
C CYS A 10 -18.37 -24.64 10.25
N ILE A 11 -19.44 -23.88 10.48
CA ILE A 11 -19.49 -22.45 10.13
C ILE A 11 -18.52 -21.64 10.98
N ILE A 12 -18.41 -21.94 12.27
CA ILE A 12 -17.45 -21.27 13.18
C ILE A 12 -16.01 -21.61 12.80
N MET A 13 -15.71 -22.85 12.43
CA MET A 13 -14.39 -23.26 11.95
C MET A 13 -14.03 -22.61 10.61
N LEU A 14 -15.01 -22.48 9.69
CA LEU A 14 -14.81 -21.78 8.42
C LEU A 14 -14.58 -20.28 8.62
N ALA A 15 -15.34 -19.65 9.52
CA ALA A 15 -15.16 -18.24 9.86
C ALA A 15 -13.80 -17.98 10.53
N LEU A 16 -13.31 -18.88 11.38
CA LEU A 16 -11.99 -18.80 11.99
C LEU A 16 -10.85 -19.02 10.98
N ALA A 17 -11.04 -19.89 9.98
CA ALA A 17 -10.07 -20.11 8.92
C ALA A 17 -9.95 -18.88 7.98
N LEU A 18 -11.06 -18.20 7.68
CA LEU A 18 -11.05 -16.97 6.87
C LEU A 18 -10.43 -15.77 7.60
N VAL A 19 -10.49 -15.74 8.94
CA VAL A 19 -9.84 -14.70 9.76
C VAL A 19 -8.34 -14.99 9.95
N SER A 20 -7.89 -16.22 9.77
CA SER A 20 -6.50 -16.66 9.99
C SER A 20 -5.55 -16.29 8.84
N CYS A 21 -6.01 -16.24 7.58
CA CYS A 21 -5.14 -15.94 6.45
C CYS A 21 -4.58 -14.49 6.45
N GLY A 22 -5.37 -13.50 6.91
CA GLY A 22 -4.90 -12.11 6.97
C GLY A 22 -4.07 -11.77 8.22
N ARG A 23 -4.19 -12.55 9.32
CA ARG A 23 -3.43 -12.30 10.54
C ARG A 23 -1.97 -12.72 10.45
N GLY A 24 -1.65 -13.73 9.64
CA GLY A 24 -0.29 -14.25 9.49
C GLY A 24 0.65 -13.21 8.87
N ILE A 25 0.26 -12.60 7.76
CA ILE A 25 1.11 -11.66 7.02
C ILE A 25 1.38 -10.36 7.79
N TYR A 26 0.41 -9.84 8.55
CA TYR A 26 0.64 -8.67 9.42
C TYR A 26 1.55 -9.01 10.60
N ALA A 27 1.43 -10.20 11.19
CA ALA A 27 2.32 -10.65 12.24
C ALA A 27 3.75 -10.88 11.74
N ASP A 28 3.91 -11.27 10.50
CA ASP A 28 5.23 -11.39 9.87
C ASP A 28 5.81 -10.01 9.54
N LEU A 29 4.99 -9.08 9.02
CA LEU A 29 5.39 -7.68 8.87
C LEU A 29 5.92 -7.11 10.20
N GLU A 30 5.14 -7.22 11.29
CA GLU A 30 5.50 -6.65 12.60
C GLU A 30 6.83 -7.18 13.17
N LYS A 31 7.26 -8.38 12.76
CA LYS A 31 8.57 -8.95 13.14
C LYS A 31 9.74 -8.38 12.32
N GLU A 32 9.46 -7.93 11.09
CA GLU A 32 10.49 -7.42 10.17
C GLU A 32 10.65 -5.91 10.24
N LEU A 33 9.72 -5.20 10.92
CA LEU A 33 9.79 -3.76 11.08
C LEU A 33 11.03 -3.38 11.91
N PRO A 34 11.70 -2.24 11.59
CA PRO A 34 12.84 -1.78 12.36
C PRO A 34 12.42 -1.37 13.78
N ASP A 35 13.37 -1.40 14.73
CA ASP A 35 13.14 -0.98 16.13
C ASP A 35 12.68 0.48 16.26
N SER A 36 12.96 1.31 15.24
CA SER A 36 12.48 2.68 15.14
C SER A 36 11.00 2.81 14.83
N ALA A 37 10.35 1.72 14.35
CA ALA A 37 8.95 1.72 13.96
C ALA A 37 8.03 1.84 15.18
N THR A 38 7.26 2.90 15.25
CA THR A 38 6.25 3.12 16.29
C THR A 38 4.83 2.82 15.80
N HIS A 39 4.65 2.78 14.50
CA HIS A 39 3.37 2.54 13.83
C HIS A 39 3.59 2.18 12.37
N TYR A 40 2.53 1.71 11.71
CA TYR A 40 2.45 1.58 10.26
C TYR A 40 1.05 1.94 9.76
N TYR A 41 0.91 2.19 8.47
CA TYR A 41 -0.37 2.44 7.83
C TYR A 41 -0.82 1.22 7.02
N LYS A 42 -2.13 0.95 7.05
CA LYS A 42 -2.75 -0.10 6.24
C LYS A 42 -3.99 0.41 5.53
N ALA A 43 -4.37 -0.21 4.42
CA ALA A 43 -5.59 0.13 3.73
C ALA A 43 -6.80 0.02 4.66
N LYS A 44 -7.63 1.07 4.69
CA LYS A 44 -8.89 1.13 5.44
C LYS A 44 -10.02 0.51 4.61
N THR A 45 -9.98 0.76 3.31
CA THR A 45 -10.94 0.25 2.33
C THR A 45 -10.18 -0.34 1.17
N LEU A 46 -10.62 -1.50 0.69
CA LEU A 46 -10.06 -2.18 -0.48
C LEU A 46 -11.16 -2.42 -1.51
N PRO A 47 -10.82 -2.51 -2.80
CA PRO A 47 -11.72 -3.03 -3.81
C PRO A 47 -12.17 -4.45 -3.45
N SER A 48 -13.35 -4.85 -3.92
CA SER A 48 -13.85 -6.22 -3.72
C SER A 48 -12.86 -7.24 -4.28
N GLY A 49 -12.53 -8.24 -3.47
CA GLY A 49 -11.59 -9.30 -3.85
C GLY A 49 -10.11 -8.93 -3.73
N TYR A 50 -9.76 -7.78 -3.15
CA TYR A 50 -8.37 -7.41 -2.84
C TYR A 50 -8.02 -7.83 -1.42
N GLU A 51 -6.77 -8.23 -1.23
CA GLU A 51 -6.19 -8.58 0.07
C GLU A 51 -4.73 -8.15 0.16
N LEU A 52 -4.19 -8.06 1.37
CA LEU A 52 -2.74 -7.89 1.56
C LEU A 52 -2.05 -9.17 1.08
N ASN A 53 -1.31 -9.07 -0.01
CA ASN A 53 -0.65 -10.20 -0.65
C ASN A 53 0.81 -10.32 -0.24
N ARG A 54 1.50 -9.19 -0.10
CA ARG A 54 2.91 -9.14 0.29
C ARG A 54 3.26 -7.80 0.92
N PHE A 55 4.44 -7.74 1.53
CA PHE A 55 5.04 -6.52 2.03
C PHE A 55 6.55 -6.51 1.76
N THR A 56 7.13 -5.32 1.79
CA THR A 56 8.59 -5.13 1.79
C THR A 56 8.99 -4.19 2.90
N VAL A 57 10.15 -4.44 3.51
CA VAL A 57 10.80 -3.52 4.44
C VAL A 57 12.15 -3.12 3.85
N THR A 58 12.41 -1.84 3.76
CA THR A 58 13.61 -1.30 3.09
C THR A 58 14.28 -0.27 3.97
N SER A 59 15.64 -0.24 3.90
CA SER A 59 16.46 0.77 4.54
C SER A 59 17.59 1.17 3.59
N ASP A 60 17.61 2.44 3.15
CA ASP A 60 18.71 3.04 2.39
C ASP A 60 18.78 4.56 2.60
N GLU A 61 19.95 5.17 2.30
CA GLU A 61 20.19 6.60 2.54
C GLU A 61 19.28 7.53 1.70
N LYS A 62 18.88 7.10 0.50
CA LYS A 62 18.11 7.91 -0.43
C LYS A 62 16.62 7.90 -0.11
N THR A 63 16.08 6.73 0.17
CA THR A 63 14.65 6.53 0.42
C THR A 63 14.31 6.58 1.91
N GLY A 64 15.27 6.29 2.78
CA GLY A 64 15.08 6.13 4.23
C GLY A 64 14.63 4.73 4.59
N GLU A 65 14.18 4.56 5.82
CA GLU A 65 13.56 3.32 6.29
C GLU A 65 12.06 3.38 6.06
N TYR A 66 11.52 2.38 5.38
CA TYR A 66 10.08 2.28 5.16
C TYR A 66 9.59 0.85 5.06
N ALA A 67 8.31 0.64 5.31
CA ALA A 67 7.59 -0.56 4.93
C ALA A 67 6.54 -0.22 3.87
N GLU A 68 6.37 -1.10 2.90
CA GLU A 68 5.36 -1.00 1.86
C GLU A 68 4.48 -2.25 1.88
N LEU A 69 3.18 -2.04 2.08
CA LEU A 69 2.16 -3.08 2.05
C LEU A 69 1.50 -3.09 0.68
N ILE A 70 1.46 -4.26 0.04
CA ILE A 70 1.01 -4.43 -1.33
C ILE A 70 -0.28 -5.25 -1.33
N TYR A 71 -1.37 -4.58 -1.73
CA TYR A 71 -2.70 -5.17 -1.85
C TYR A 71 -2.99 -5.42 -3.33
N GLU A 72 -3.41 -6.63 -3.63
CA GLU A 72 -3.65 -7.12 -4.98
C GLU A 72 -4.91 -7.99 -5.00
N PRO A 73 -5.48 -8.29 -6.18
CA PRO A 73 -6.58 -9.24 -6.27
C PRO A 73 -6.24 -10.58 -5.61
N SER A 74 -7.18 -11.16 -4.87
CA SER A 74 -7.00 -12.44 -4.18
C SER A 74 -6.57 -13.53 -5.17
N GLY A 75 -5.50 -14.24 -4.81
CA GLY A 75 -4.89 -15.24 -5.66
C GLY A 75 -4.03 -14.69 -6.80
N TYR A 76 -3.78 -13.37 -6.85
CA TYR A 76 -2.83 -12.78 -7.78
C TYR A 76 -1.43 -13.37 -7.59
N LYS A 77 -0.84 -13.76 -8.69
CA LYS A 77 0.56 -14.23 -8.71
C LYS A 77 1.31 -13.33 -9.67
N SER A 78 2.15 -12.45 -9.11
CA SER A 78 3.07 -11.68 -9.93
C SER A 78 3.95 -12.63 -10.75
N SER A 79 4.01 -12.41 -12.05
CA SER A 79 4.96 -13.08 -12.94
C SER A 79 6.36 -12.50 -12.79
N TYR A 80 6.46 -11.31 -12.19
CA TYR A 80 7.70 -10.60 -11.96
C TYR A 80 8.39 -11.12 -10.69
N LYS A 81 9.61 -11.59 -10.83
CA LYS A 81 10.51 -11.86 -9.71
C LYS A 81 11.59 -10.79 -9.74
N PRO A 82 11.49 -9.77 -8.87
CA PRO A 82 12.53 -8.76 -8.83
C PRO A 82 13.87 -9.41 -8.49
N ASP A 83 14.88 -9.16 -9.30
CA ASP A 83 16.27 -9.37 -8.89
C ASP A 83 16.53 -8.41 -7.71
N LYS A 84 17.41 -8.81 -6.78
CA LYS A 84 17.71 -7.99 -5.60
C LYS A 84 18.02 -6.54 -5.99
N GLY A 85 17.16 -5.60 -5.64
CA GLY A 85 17.33 -4.18 -5.88
C GLY A 85 16.49 -3.59 -7.01
N GLU A 86 15.64 -4.36 -7.68
CA GLU A 86 14.68 -3.83 -8.65
C GLU A 86 13.34 -3.49 -7.99
N SER A 87 12.78 -2.34 -8.36
CA SER A 87 11.41 -1.95 -7.95
C SER A 87 10.37 -2.88 -8.58
N SER A 88 9.18 -2.93 -7.97
CA SER A 88 8.00 -3.63 -8.51
C SER A 88 7.88 -3.39 -10.02
N GLY A 89 7.71 -4.46 -10.79
CA GLY A 89 7.60 -4.38 -12.25
C GLY A 89 6.26 -3.76 -12.70
N TYR A 90 6.17 -3.46 -13.98
CA TYR A 90 4.96 -2.91 -14.63
C TYR A 90 3.69 -3.71 -14.29
N ASP A 91 3.78 -5.04 -14.26
CA ASP A 91 2.64 -5.91 -13.98
C ASP A 91 2.10 -5.73 -12.56
N ASP A 92 2.99 -5.49 -11.58
CA ASP A 92 2.57 -5.25 -10.19
C ASP A 92 1.90 -3.89 -10.03
N CYS A 93 2.44 -2.85 -10.68
CA CYS A 93 1.85 -1.51 -10.66
C CYS A 93 0.50 -1.44 -11.37
N LYS A 94 0.22 -2.36 -12.28
CA LYS A 94 -0.98 -2.32 -13.11
C LYS A 94 -2.27 -2.52 -12.33
N ASP A 95 -2.27 -3.35 -11.30
CA ASP A 95 -3.46 -3.74 -10.56
C ASP A 95 -3.34 -3.59 -9.04
N GLY A 96 -2.24 -3.03 -8.52
CA GLY A 96 -1.95 -2.97 -7.09
C GLY A 96 -2.39 -1.68 -6.39
N ILE A 97 -2.48 -1.78 -5.05
CA ILE A 97 -2.51 -0.65 -4.11
C ILE A 97 -1.33 -0.83 -3.18
N PHE A 98 -0.42 0.16 -3.11
CA PHE A 98 0.78 0.10 -2.28
C PHE A 98 0.69 1.18 -1.22
N VAL A 99 0.74 0.78 0.05
CA VAL A 99 0.70 1.70 1.18
C VAL A 99 2.07 1.75 1.82
N THR A 100 2.75 2.89 1.73
CA THR A 100 4.10 3.08 2.26
C THR A 100 4.05 3.86 3.57
N THR A 101 4.67 3.29 4.62
CA THR A 101 4.95 3.95 5.90
C THR A 101 6.43 4.21 6.01
N TYR A 102 6.82 5.47 6.25
CA TYR A 102 8.22 5.84 6.49
C TYR A 102 8.51 5.86 7.99
N PHE A 103 9.57 5.19 8.43
CA PHE A 103 10.08 5.19 9.81
C PHE A 103 11.23 6.19 9.98
N SER A 104 11.99 6.40 8.92
CA SER A 104 12.92 7.51 8.80
C SER A 104 12.86 8.08 7.38
N TYR A 105 13.18 9.36 7.24
CA TYR A 105 13.06 10.04 5.95
C TYR A 105 14.41 10.18 5.27
N GLY A 106 14.58 9.56 4.13
CA GLY A 106 15.64 9.85 3.19
C GLY A 106 15.41 11.17 2.46
N THR A 107 16.37 11.57 1.62
CA THR A 107 16.35 12.85 0.89
C THR A 107 15.08 13.05 0.07
N SER A 108 14.60 11.99 -0.60
CA SER A 108 13.41 12.07 -1.47
C SER A 108 12.13 12.32 -0.68
N ALA A 109 11.94 11.63 0.47
CA ALA A 109 10.78 11.83 1.31
C ALA A 109 10.76 13.21 1.98
N LYS A 110 11.91 13.71 2.43
CA LYS A 110 12.06 15.08 2.96
C LYS A 110 11.66 16.12 1.92
N TYR A 111 12.13 15.98 0.69
CA TYR A 111 11.73 16.87 -0.41
C TYR A 111 10.20 16.85 -0.64
N THR A 112 9.59 15.67 -0.62
CA THR A 112 8.14 15.53 -0.78
C THR A 112 7.39 16.23 0.36
N ILE A 113 7.82 16.07 1.61
CA ILE A 113 7.23 16.75 2.77
C ILE A 113 7.30 18.28 2.62
N GLU A 114 8.46 18.81 2.24
CA GLU A 114 8.65 20.24 2.02
C GLU A 114 7.77 20.76 0.88
N SER A 115 7.67 20.01 -0.22
CA SER A 115 6.81 20.33 -1.36
C SER A 115 5.32 20.38 -0.95
N ILE A 116 4.86 19.42 -0.20
CA ILE A 116 3.47 19.40 0.32
C ILE A 116 3.23 20.59 1.26
N LYS A 117 4.16 20.87 2.18
CA LYS A 117 4.05 21.97 3.14
C LYS A 117 4.08 23.34 2.47
N SER A 118 4.81 23.50 1.38
CA SER A 118 4.86 24.73 0.59
C SER A 118 3.65 24.92 -0.34
N GLY A 119 2.79 23.91 -0.48
CA GLY A 119 1.65 23.93 -1.37
C GLY A 119 2.01 23.74 -2.85
N ALA A 120 3.22 23.28 -3.13
CA ALA A 120 3.74 23.06 -4.47
C ALA A 120 3.63 21.61 -4.96
N PRO A 121 2.51 20.96 -5.02
CA PRO A 121 2.00 20.32 -6.20
C PRO A 121 0.69 20.96 -6.66
N GLU A 122 0.55 21.17 -7.97
CA GLU A 122 -0.67 21.72 -8.56
C GLU A 122 -1.85 20.72 -8.48
N ASN A 123 -1.53 19.43 -8.48
CA ASN A 123 -2.54 18.36 -8.47
C ASN A 123 -2.92 17.97 -7.03
N PHE A 124 -4.15 18.23 -6.66
CA PHE A 124 -4.70 17.76 -5.40
C PHE A 124 -6.18 17.38 -5.53
N VAL A 125 -6.64 16.58 -4.60
CA VAL A 125 -8.04 16.19 -4.44
C VAL A 125 -8.39 16.21 -2.96
N GLU A 126 -9.62 16.61 -2.62
CA GLU A 126 -10.12 16.58 -1.25
C GLU A 126 -11.04 15.38 -1.04
N TYR A 127 -10.77 14.62 0.02
CA TYR A 127 -11.60 13.50 0.43
C TYR A 127 -11.60 13.33 1.94
N GLY A 128 -12.77 13.11 2.52
CA GLY A 128 -12.91 12.92 3.96
C GLY A 128 -12.41 14.09 4.82
N GLY A 129 -12.41 15.31 4.30
CA GLY A 129 -11.90 16.51 4.97
C GLY A 129 -10.37 16.63 4.96
N ARG A 130 -9.68 15.81 4.20
CA ARG A 130 -8.22 15.85 3.99
C ARG A 130 -7.90 16.29 2.58
N LYS A 131 -6.73 16.93 2.41
CA LYS A 131 -6.15 17.30 1.13
C LYS A 131 -5.08 16.29 0.76
N TYR A 132 -5.26 15.62 -0.39
CA TYR A 132 -4.36 14.65 -0.95
C TYR A 132 -3.71 15.24 -2.19
N TYR A 133 -2.39 15.17 -2.26
CA TYR A 133 -1.61 15.59 -3.42
C TYR A 133 -1.27 14.36 -4.26
N TYR A 134 -1.30 14.46 -5.58
CA TYR A 134 -1.05 13.31 -6.41
C TYR A 134 -0.20 13.60 -7.64
N TYR A 135 0.44 12.56 -8.11
CA TYR A 135 1.17 12.53 -9.36
C TYR A 135 0.74 11.30 -10.15
N TYR A 136 0.74 11.43 -11.48
CA TYR A 136 0.60 10.28 -12.35
C TYR A 136 1.86 9.42 -12.22
N ALA A 137 1.67 8.12 -11.97
CA ALA A 137 2.75 7.16 -11.96
C ALA A 137 2.87 6.52 -13.33
N SER A 138 4.07 6.53 -13.90
CA SER A 138 4.34 5.95 -15.21
C SER A 138 5.37 4.84 -15.09
N ALA A 139 5.18 3.79 -15.86
CA ALA A 139 6.11 2.65 -15.90
C ALA A 139 6.39 2.23 -17.37
N ALA A 140 7.57 1.68 -17.59
CA ALA A 140 7.92 1.09 -18.88
C ALA A 140 7.21 -0.28 -19.02
N LYS A 141 6.62 -0.54 -20.20
CA LYS A 141 5.92 -1.81 -20.48
C LYS A 141 6.84 -3.04 -20.41
N THR A 142 8.10 -2.85 -20.70
CA THR A 142 9.13 -3.88 -20.57
C THR A 142 10.44 -3.25 -20.10
N ALA A 143 11.37 -4.02 -19.58
CA ALA A 143 12.69 -3.55 -19.16
C ALA A 143 13.49 -2.86 -20.27
N TYR A 144 13.09 -3.07 -21.54
CA TYR A 144 13.76 -2.50 -22.74
C TYR A 144 12.88 -1.46 -23.45
N SER A 145 11.71 -1.13 -22.93
CA SER A 145 10.81 -0.17 -23.57
C SER A 145 11.22 1.26 -23.23
N SER A 146 11.39 2.09 -24.26
CA SER A 146 11.51 3.55 -24.10
C SER A 146 10.15 4.24 -23.93
N THR A 147 9.04 3.52 -24.12
CA THR A 147 7.69 4.05 -24.01
C THR A 147 7.19 3.89 -22.60
N MET A 148 6.85 5.01 -21.97
CA MET A 148 6.21 5.04 -20.64
C MET A 148 4.69 5.04 -20.81
N GLU A 149 3.99 4.41 -19.88
CA GLU A 149 2.54 4.42 -19.79
C GLU A 149 2.12 4.78 -18.37
N ASP A 150 1.06 5.61 -18.26
CA ASP A 150 0.50 5.95 -16.96
C ASP A 150 -0.21 4.73 -16.38
N VAL A 151 0.35 4.19 -15.32
CA VAL A 151 -0.11 2.96 -14.66
C VAL A 151 -0.95 3.21 -13.42
N GLY A 152 -0.92 4.43 -12.88
CA GLY A 152 -1.68 4.77 -11.68
C GLY A 152 -1.42 6.17 -11.16
N TYR A 153 -1.69 6.33 -9.88
CA TYR A 153 -1.51 7.56 -9.12
C TYR A 153 -0.64 7.30 -7.91
N THR A 154 0.35 8.14 -7.68
CA THR A 154 1.04 8.22 -6.38
C THR A 154 0.42 9.35 -5.61
N ILE A 155 -0.24 9.03 -4.49
CA ILE A 155 -1.03 9.94 -3.68
C ILE A 155 -0.31 10.16 -2.35
N TYR A 156 -0.21 11.43 -1.93
CA TYR A 156 0.47 11.82 -0.71
C TYR A 156 -0.41 12.70 0.17
N TYR A 157 -0.27 12.55 1.49
CA TYR A 157 -0.73 13.53 2.47
C TYR A 157 0.13 13.47 3.73
N LEU A 158 0.02 14.50 4.56
CA LEU A 158 0.67 14.53 5.86
C LEU A 158 -0.35 14.20 6.95
N GLU A 159 -0.02 13.22 7.80
CA GLU A 159 -0.73 12.92 9.03
C GLU A 159 0.11 13.43 10.21
N GLY A 160 -0.13 14.68 10.63
CA GLY A 160 0.81 15.36 11.53
C GLY A 160 2.15 15.60 10.83
N ASP A 161 3.22 14.99 11.33
CA ASP A 161 4.55 15.02 10.72
C ASP A 161 4.86 13.78 9.88
N ASP A 162 3.95 12.81 9.83
CA ASP A 162 4.13 11.59 9.04
C ASP A 162 3.78 11.84 7.57
N LEU A 163 4.66 11.40 6.68
CA LEU A 163 4.36 11.30 5.26
C LEU A 163 3.64 9.98 4.97
N VAL A 164 2.42 10.09 4.48
CA VAL A 164 1.65 8.94 3.99
C VAL A 164 1.71 8.94 2.47
N LYS A 165 2.19 7.85 1.89
CA LYS A 165 2.26 7.63 0.45
C LYS A 165 1.44 6.41 0.09
N VAL A 166 0.53 6.55 -0.87
CA VAL A 166 -0.27 5.45 -1.39
C VAL A 166 -0.20 5.47 -2.92
N TYR A 167 0.25 4.37 -3.50
CA TYR A 167 0.07 4.12 -4.92
C TYR A 167 -1.27 3.42 -5.16
N VAL A 168 -2.00 3.84 -6.17
CA VAL A 168 -3.26 3.21 -6.61
C VAL A 168 -3.21 3.02 -8.11
N ALA A 169 -3.41 1.79 -8.56
CA ALA A 169 -3.41 1.44 -9.98
C ALA A 169 -4.55 2.14 -10.74
N LYS A 170 -4.27 2.55 -11.98
CA LYS A 170 -5.24 3.25 -12.86
C LYS A 170 -6.45 2.39 -13.22
N THR A 171 -6.29 1.06 -13.21
CA THR A 171 -7.39 0.10 -13.43
C THR A 171 -8.48 0.18 -12.37
N LEU A 172 -8.18 0.78 -11.21
CA LEU A 172 -9.12 0.99 -10.10
C LEU A 172 -9.94 2.27 -10.21
N GLY A 173 -9.77 3.03 -11.30
CA GLY A 173 -10.56 4.22 -11.59
C GLY A 173 -9.74 5.49 -11.80
N ASP A 174 -10.43 6.61 -11.87
CA ASP A 174 -9.80 7.93 -11.91
C ASP A 174 -9.36 8.38 -10.50
N ILE A 175 -8.78 9.57 -10.39
CA ILE A 175 -8.27 10.09 -9.12
C ILE A 175 -9.36 10.23 -8.06
N SER A 176 -10.61 10.48 -8.43
CA SER A 176 -11.74 10.63 -7.51
C SER A 176 -12.13 9.30 -6.85
N GLU A 177 -11.93 8.19 -7.55
CA GLU A 177 -12.06 6.85 -7.01
C GLU A 177 -10.79 6.41 -6.27
N ALA A 178 -9.62 6.62 -6.86
CA ALA A 178 -8.33 6.22 -6.30
C ALA A 178 -8.08 6.81 -4.89
N VAL A 179 -8.47 8.06 -4.65
CA VAL A 179 -8.30 8.71 -3.35
C VAL A 179 -9.03 8.00 -2.19
N LYS A 180 -10.11 7.27 -2.46
CA LYS A 180 -10.83 6.48 -1.46
C LYS A 180 -9.96 5.35 -0.88
N TYR A 181 -9.07 4.80 -1.69
CA TYR A 181 -8.12 3.76 -1.29
C TYR A 181 -6.87 4.35 -0.63
N ALA A 182 -6.62 5.64 -0.81
CA ALA A 182 -5.56 6.36 -0.12
C ALA A 182 -5.94 6.78 1.32
N ASP A 183 -7.22 6.67 1.71
CA ASP A 183 -7.65 6.85 3.10
C ASP A 183 -7.28 5.59 3.91
N VAL A 184 -6.15 5.66 4.61
CA VAL A 184 -5.56 4.54 5.34
C VAL A 184 -5.77 4.65 6.85
N LEU A 185 -5.61 3.54 7.55
CA LEU A 185 -5.70 3.41 8.99
C LEU A 185 -4.29 3.30 9.59
N ARG A 186 -3.98 4.18 10.55
CA ARG A 186 -2.77 4.06 11.37
C ARG A 186 -2.92 2.92 12.37
N VAL A 187 -1.93 2.05 12.44
CA VAL A 187 -1.80 0.96 13.40
C VAL A 187 -0.61 1.28 14.30
N ASN A 188 -0.85 1.52 15.59
CA ASN A 188 0.22 1.76 16.54
C ASN A 188 0.80 0.42 16.99
N MET A 189 2.12 0.34 17.01
CA MET A 189 2.86 -0.79 17.59
C MET A 189 2.91 -0.64 19.11
N LYS A 190 2.90 -1.76 19.79
CA LYS A 190 2.94 -1.81 21.26
C LYS A 190 4.36 -1.77 21.78
#